data_febeefd84c43763789d425615f044aa3
#
_entry.id   febeefd84c43763789d425615f044aa3
#
_cell.length_a   1.000
_cell.length_b   1.000
_cell.length_c   1.000
_cell.angle_alpha   90.00
_cell.angle_beta   90.00
_cell.angle_gamma   90.00
#
_symmetry.space_group_name_H-M   'P 1'
#
loop_
_entity.id
_entity.type
_entity.pdbx_description
1 polymer ?
#
loop_
_entity_poly.entity_id
_entity_poly.type
_entity_poly.pdbx_seq_one_letter_code
_entity_poly.pdbx_strand_id
1 'polypeptide(L)'
;KPWYGRVWLNPPYAQPLIAQFAEAVVEKFGRGEFEQAIVLVNNATDTKWLQSMMRVCSAACFLEGRIRYLDKTGEPKNSPIQGQVALYFGEDIQRFTDEFGAFGVVMSR
;
A
#
# COMPACT_ATOMS: atom_id res chain seq x y z
N LYS A 1 -2.44 16.29 10.33
CA LYS A 1 -2.08 15.53 11.52
C LYS A 1 -0.87 14.67 11.23
N PRO A 2 0.20 14.78 12.02
CA PRO A 2 1.39 13.97 11.76
C PRO A 2 1.12 12.49 12.04
N TRP A 3 1.81 11.65 11.30
CA TRP A 3 1.79 10.20 11.49
C TRP A 3 3.06 9.78 12.22
N TYR A 4 2.96 8.80 13.10
CA TYR A 4 4.09 8.30 13.88
C TYR A 4 4.19 6.80 13.82
N GLY A 5 5.40 6.27 13.94
CA GLY A 5 5.64 4.85 14.06
C GLY A 5 5.25 4.08 12.82
N ARG A 6 4.56 2.98 13.04
CA ARG A 6 4.09 2.08 11.98
C ARG A 6 2.68 2.43 11.56
N VAL A 7 2.44 2.52 10.26
CA VAL A 7 1.14 2.91 9.74
C VAL A 7 0.67 1.89 8.70
N TRP A 8 -0.59 1.49 8.80
CA TRP A 8 -1.25 0.67 7.78
C TRP A 8 -2.32 1.54 7.11
N LEU A 9 -2.24 1.66 5.80
CA LEU A 9 -3.09 2.61 5.07
C LEU A 9 -3.85 1.92 3.94
N ASN A 10 -5.14 2.26 3.85
CA ASN A 10 -6.01 1.80 2.79
C ASN A 10 -6.80 3.02 2.30
N PRO A 11 -6.47 3.56 1.12
CA PRO A 11 -6.98 4.86 0.69
C PRO A 11 -8.37 4.82 0.11
N PRO A 12 -9.07 5.97 0.10
CA PRO A 12 -10.24 6.15 -0.74
C PRO A 12 -9.81 6.31 -2.21
N TYR A 13 -10.51 5.64 -3.13
CA TYR A 13 -10.11 5.66 -4.53
C TYR A 13 -10.75 6.77 -5.36
N ALA A 14 -11.73 7.50 -4.82
CA ALA A 14 -12.38 8.57 -5.54
C ALA A 14 -11.40 9.73 -5.80
N GLN A 15 -11.42 10.28 -7.02
CA GLN A 15 -10.66 11.48 -7.33
C GLN A 15 -11.39 12.72 -6.79
N PRO A 16 -10.66 13.72 -6.31
CA PRO A 16 -9.19 13.83 -6.27
C PRO A 16 -8.56 13.21 -5.00
N LEU A 17 -9.33 12.53 -4.17
CA LEU A 17 -8.86 12.05 -2.87
C LEU A 17 -7.69 11.07 -2.97
N ILE A 18 -7.71 10.17 -3.95
CA ILE A 18 -6.62 9.20 -4.10
C ILE A 18 -5.30 9.90 -4.45
N ALA A 19 -5.34 10.91 -5.31
CA ALA A 19 -4.15 11.67 -5.67
C ALA A 19 -3.61 12.44 -4.48
N GLN A 20 -4.50 13.05 -3.69
CA GLN A 20 -4.12 13.79 -2.48
C GLN A 20 -3.53 12.85 -1.44
N PHE A 21 -4.09 11.64 -1.32
CA PHE A 21 -3.57 10.63 -0.41
C PHE A 21 -2.14 10.23 -0.78
N ALA A 22 -1.90 9.93 -2.05
CA ALA A 22 -0.58 9.53 -2.53
C ALA A 22 0.45 10.64 -2.30
N GLU A 23 0.07 11.88 -2.59
CA GLU A 23 0.93 13.03 -2.35
C GLU A 23 1.28 13.19 -0.87
N ALA A 24 0.30 13.01 0.01
CA ALA A 24 0.51 13.08 1.45
C ALA A 24 1.46 11.98 1.94
N VAL A 25 1.32 10.76 1.45
CA VAL A 25 2.21 9.65 1.82
C VAL A 25 3.65 9.97 1.45
N VAL A 26 3.87 10.37 0.21
CA VAL A 26 5.22 10.69 -0.30
C VAL A 26 5.85 11.84 0.49
N GLU A 27 5.07 12.88 0.73
CA GLU A 27 5.56 14.07 1.45
C GLU A 27 5.89 13.76 2.90
N LYS A 28 4.99 13.07 3.60
CA LYS A 28 5.19 12.74 5.01
C LYS A 28 6.33 11.77 5.23
N PHE A 29 6.51 10.80 4.34
CA PHE A 29 7.65 9.90 4.42
C PHE A 29 8.96 10.66 4.18
N GLY A 30 8.98 11.55 3.20
CA GLY A 30 10.15 12.36 2.92
C GLY A 30 10.55 13.27 4.07
N ARG A 31 9.59 13.68 4.91
CA ARG A 31 9.84 14.50 6.12
C ARG A 31 10.17 13.66 7.35
N GLY A 32 10.10 12.35 7.27
CA GLY A 32 10.32 11.49 8.43
C GLY A 32 9.19 11.52 9.44
N GLU A 33 7.97 11.85 9.03
CA GLU A 33 6.82 11.93 9.94
C GLU A 33 6.31 10.57 10.40
N PHE A 34 6.75 9.49 9.77
CA PHE A 34 6.51 8.13 10.24
C PHE A 34 7.72 7.27 9.92
N GLU A 35 7.93 6.23 10.70
CA GLU A 35 9.07 5.32 10.53
C GLU A 35 8.84 4.31 9.42
N GLN A 36 7.65 3.77 9.34
CA GLN A 36 7.27 2.80 8.33
C GLN A 36 5.79 2.89 8.04
N ALA A 37 5.44 2.58 6.79
CA ALA A 37 4.06 2.46 6.39
C ALA A 37 3.90 1.34 5.39
N ILE A 38 2.75 0.68 5.42
CA ILE A 38 2.34 -0.26 4.39
C ILE A 38 1.06 0.30 3.80
N VAL A 39 1.07 0.50 2.48
CA VAL A 39 -0.07 1.05 1.76
C VAL A 39 -0.60 -0.03 0.82
N LEU A 40 -1.83 -0.45 1.07
CA LEU A 40 -2.49 -1.46 0.24
C LEU A 40 -3.40 -0.75 -0.76
N VAL A 41 -3.10 -0.89 -2.04
CA VAL A 41 -3.83 -0.20 -3.11
C VAL A 41 -4.10 -1.11 -4.30
N ASN A 42 -5.08 -0.73 -5.13
CA ASN A 42 -5.28 -1.38 -6.42
C ASN A 42 -4.04 -1.17 -7.28
N ASN A 43 -3.70 -2.17 -8.08
CA ASN A 43 -2.47 -2.16 -8.88
C ASN A 43 -2.58 -1.34 -10.17
N ALA A 44 -3.19 -0.19 -10.10
CA ALA A 44 -3.36 0.73 -11.23
C ALA A 44 -2.03 1.42 -11.58
N THR A 45 -1.08 0.64 -12.09
CA THR A 45 0.31 1.08 -12.28
C THR A 45 0.49 2.16 -13.34
N ASP A 46 -0.53 2.38 -14.17
CA ASP A 46 -0.51 3.44 -15.19
C ASP A 46 -0.90 4.81 -14.63
N THR A 47 -1.36 4.88 -13.38
CA THR A 47 -1.80 6.14 -12.78
C THR A 47 -0.63 6.94 -12.21
N LYS A 48 -0.78 8.27 -12.23
CA LYS A 48 0.24 9.15 -11.67
C LYS A 48 0.35 8.99 -10.17
N TRP A 49 -0.78 8.79 -9.47
CA TRP A 49 -0.76 8.67 -8.02
C TRP A 49 -0.01 7.41 -7.57
N LEU A 50 -0.18 6.28 -8.27
CA LEU A 50 0.56 5.08 -7.90
C LEU A 50 2.03 5.19 -8.28
N GLN A 51 2.32 5.74 -9.46
CA GLN A 51 3.70 5.95 -9.89
C GLN A 51 4.48 6.81 -8.89
N SER A 52 3.87 7.86 -8.36
CA SER A 52 4.54 8.72 -7.39
C SER A 52 4.94 7.97 -6.13
N MET A 53 4.05 7.11 -5.62
CA MET A 53 4.36 6.30 -4.45
C MET A 53 5.40 5.22 -4.75
N MET A 54 5.30 4.58 -5.92
CA MET A 54 6.26 3.53 -6.30
C MET A 54 7.69 4.05 -6.46
N ARG A 55 7.86 5.30 -6.86
CA ARG A 55 9.20 5.90 -6.98
C ARG A 55 9.88 6.10 -5.65
N VAL A 56 9.13 6.18 -4.57
CA VAL A 56 9.62 6.50 -3.24
C VAL A 56 9.64 5.29 -2.32
N CYS A 57 8.76 4.30 -2.54
CA CYS A 57 8.66 3.14 -1.68
C CYS A 57 9.97 2.34 -1.65
N SER A 58 10.18 1.64 -0.55
CA SER A 58 11.38 0.82 -0.35
C SER A 58 11.23 -0.58 -0.96
N ALA A 59 10.00 -1.10 -0.97
CA ALA A 59 9.69 -2.42 -1.51
C ALA A 59 8.21 -2.49 -1.85
N ALA A 60 7.86 -3.48 -2.67
CA ALA A 60 6.47 -3.73 -3.03
C ALA A 60 6.20 -5.22 -3.07
N CYS A 61 5.03 -5.63 -2.61
CA CYS A 61 4.54 -6.98 -2.75
C CYS A 61 3.39 -7.00 -3.74
N PHE A 62 3.57 -7.73 -4.83
CA PHE A 62 2.54 -7.92 -5.86
C PHE A 62 1.72 -9.13 -5.46
N LEU A 63 0.58 -8.88 -4.83
CA LEU A 63 -0.23 -9.93 -4.20
C LEU A 63 -0.78 -10.90 -5.22
N GLU A 64 -0.64 -12.18 -4.92
CA GLU A 64 -1.24 -13.24 -5.71
C GLU A 64 -2.71 -13.35 -5.35
N GLY A 65 -3.58 -13.43 -6.36
CA GLY A 65 -5.00 -13.47 -6.12
C GLY A 65 -5.54 -12.13 -5.68
N ARG A 66 -6.76 -12.15 -5.17
CA ARG A 66 -7.45 -10.94 -4.76
C ARG A 66 -7.90 -11.05 -3.33
N ILE A 67 -7.78 -9.94 -2.60
CA ILE A 67 -8.23 -9.88 -1.22
C ILE A 67 -9.74 -9.82 -1.19
N ARG A 68 -10.34 -10.65 -0.35
CA ARG A 68 -11.78 -10.64 -0.09
C ARG A 68 -12.03 -10.07 1.29
N TYR A 69 -13.03 -9.21 1.37
CA TYR A 69 -13.46 -8.67 2.66
C TYR A 69 -14.69 -9.43 3.13
N LEU A 70 -14.85 -9.57 4.44
CA LEU A 70 -16.03 -10.18 5.03
C LEU A 70 -17.08 -9.12 5.31
N ASP A 71 -18.35 -9.49 5.17
CA ASP A 71 -19.45 -8.63 5.58
C ASP A 71 -19.71 -8.78 7.08
N LYS A 72 -20.79 -8.14 7.57
CA LYS A 72 -21.14 -8.16 8.99
C LYS A 72 -21.49 -9.54 9.53
N THR A 73 -21.87 -10.47 8.66
CA THR A 73 -22.23 -11.83 9.06
C THR A 73 -21.06 -12.79 8.98
N GLY A 74 -19.90 -12.30 8.53
CA GLY A 74 -18.72 -13.14 8.33
C GLY A 74 -18.66 -13.79 6.96
N GLU A 75 -19.63 -13.51 6.09
CA GLU A 75 -19.63 -14.05 4.74
C GLU A 75 -18.71 -13.23 3.82
N PRO A 76 -17.98 -13.88 2.88
CA PRO A 76 -17.14 -13.16 1.95
C PRO A 76 -17.96 -12.26 1.04
N LYS A 77 -17.52 -11.00 0.90
CA LYS A 77 -18.05 -10.08 -0.10
C LYS A 77 -17.51 -10.45 -1.47
N ASN A 78 -18.07 -9.85 -2.51
CA ASN A 78 -17.53 -9.99 -3.85
C ASN A 78 -16.05 -9.58 -3.86
N SER A 79 -15.24 -10.33 -4.61
CA SER A 79 -13.82 -10.04 -4.75
C SER A 79 -13.63 -8.68 -5.44
N PRO A 80 -12.58 -7.93 -5.08
CA PRO A 80 -12.21 -6.74 -5.84
C PRO A 80 -12.01 -7.07 -7.32
N ILE A 81 -12.39 -6.15 -8.19
CA ILE A 81 -12.23 -6.33 -9.63
C ILE A 81 -10.76 -6.35 -10.01
N GLN A 82 -9.96 -5.53 -9.34
CA GLN A 82 -8.53 -5.38 -9.62
C GLN A 82 -7.68 -6.10 -8.57
N GLY A 83 -6.53 -6.57 -9.01
CA GLY A 83 -5.51 -7.04 -8.10
C GLY A 83 -4.97 -5.89 -7.25
N GLN A 84 -4.19 -6.21 -6.23
CA GLN A 84 -3.67 -5.20 -5.32
C GLN A 84 -2.16 -5.35 -5.14
N VAL A 85 -1.55 -4.26 -4.73
CA VAL A 85 -0.13 -4.20 -4.39
C VAL A 85 0.02 -3.58 -3.02
N ALA A 86 0.93 -4.14 -2.22
CA ALA A 86 1.28 -3.57 -0.91
C ALA A 86 2.62 -2.85 -1.06
N LEU A 87 2.62 -1.55 -0.85
CA LEU A 87 3.84 -0.72 -0.91
C LEU A 87 4.39 -0.53 0.48
N TYR A 88 5.68 -0.79 0.64
CA TYR A 88 6.37 -0.61 1.91
C TYR A 88 7.26 0.62 1.87
N PHE A 89 7.09 1.49 2.86
CA PHE A 89 7.93 2.66 3.09
C PHE A 89 8.63 2.48 4.41
N GLY A 90 9.95 2.37 4.41
CA GLY A 90 10.69 2.16 5.65
C GLY A 90 12.04 1.50 5.41
N GLU A 91 12.71 1.14 6.48
CA GLU A 91 14.07 0.59 6.43
C GLU A 91 14.12 -0.92 6.64
N ASP A 92 13.08 -1.53 7.17
CA ASP A 92 13.09 -2.97 7.48
C ASP A 92 12.51 -3.80 6.35
N ILE A 93 13.20 -3.77 5.21
CA ILE A 93 12.78 -4.47 3.99
C ILE A 93 12.76 -5.99 4.23
N GLN A 94 13.70 -6.50 5.03
CA GLN A 94 13.76 -7.94 5.31
C GLN A 94 12.50 -8.42 6.03
N ARG A 95 12.06 -7.67 7.02
CA ARG A 95 10.84 -8.02 7.76
C ARG A 95 9.61 -7.96 6.86
N PHE A 96 9.53 -6.93 6.03
CA PHE A 96 8.43 -6.83 5.06
C PHE A 96 8.44 -8.04 4.13
N THR A 97 9.60 -8.40 3.61
CA THR A 97 9.76 -9.55 2.70
C THR A 97 9.35 -10.85 3.40
N ASP A 98 9.77 -11.04 4.65
CA ASP A 98 9.44 -12.23 5.41
C ASP A 98 7.93 -12.35 5.67
N GLU A 99 7.28 -11.23 5.98
CA GLU A 99 5.86 -11.22 6.30
C GLU A 99 4.98 -11.33 5.04
N PHE A 100 5.36 -10.67 3.96
CA PHE A 100 4.53 -10.58 2.75
C PHE A 100 4.89 -11.57 1.66
N GLY A 101 6.06 -12.21 1.73
CA GLY A 101 6.48 -13.16 0.72
C GLY A 101 5.56 -14.36 0.54
N ALA A 102 4.76 -14.68 1.57
CA ALA A 102 3.76 -15.76 1.49
C ALA A 102 2.54 -15.35 0.65
N PHE A 103 2.32 -14.06 0.45
CA PHE A 103 1.14 -13.53 -0.24
C PHE A 103 1.40 -13.14 -1.68
N GLY A 104 2.64 -13.01 -2.08
CA GLY A 104 2.97 -12.63 -3.44
C GLY A 104 4.45 -12.36 -3.62
N VAL A 105 4.80 -11.91 -4.83
CA VAL A 105 6.19 -11.60 -5.18
C VAL A 105 6.57 -10.24 -4.56
N VAL A 106 7.68 -10.24 -3.83
CA VAL A 106 8.23 -9.02 -3.25
C VAL A 106 9.39 -8.54 -4.09
N MET A 107 9.36 -7.26 -4.45
CA MET A 107 10.48 -6.61 -5.12
C MET A 107 10.94 -5.42 -4.29
N SER A 108 12.25 -5.29 -4.12
CA SER A 108 12.84 -4.19 -3.38
C SER A 108 13.86 -3.46 -4.23
N ARG A 109 14.19 -2.26 -3.79
CA ARG A 109 15.25 -1.47 -4.43
C ARG A 109 16.63 -2.02 -4.14
#